data_58673866169849802f6653bb90ae83b0
#
_entry.id   58673866169849802f6653bb90ae83b0
#
_cell.length_a   1.000
_cell.length_b   1.000
_cell.length_c   1.000
_cell.angle_alpha   90.00
_cell.angle_beta   90.00
_cell.angle_gamma   90.00
#
_symmetry.space_group_name_H-M   'P 1'
#
loop_
_entity.id
_entity.type
_entity.pdbx_description
1 polymer ?
#
loop_
_entity_poly.entity_id
_entity_poly.type
_entity_poly.pdbx_seq_one_letter_code
_entity_poly.pdbx_strand_id
1 'polypeptide(L)'
;MSMGIFSRKPQTLQAQIAPQVMGDSINSIYNFTFPIIARRDAMAVPAVKRCRDLLCTIGSIPLEYKKKSTGEEIAAPRWVHQLSKSQPQFVTVSYLVDSLLFFGQAFLEVTETYQEDNRPASFEWVANTRITFDLNVTNTVVTQYYVDGSPRPMSGLGSLVTFQSFNEGVLTTGARTIQAAIDIQKAAATAAQTPMATTVLRNSGADLPPSEVQALLASWKAARQNRSTAYLTSTLEAQNLGFSPKDMMYNEAIQNLATEISRLCGIPAYYLSADMNTSMTYANILDERKQLVALAFQPYISAIEQRLSMDDISTAGHYVKFDLDSSFLRVEPMERLLVIEKMLSLGLITIEQAMQMEDLTPNGSEG
;
A
#
# COMPACT_ATOMS: atom_id res chain seq x y z
N MET A 1 -49.58 31.63 -19.47
CA MET A 1 -48.50 30.92 -20.18
C MET A 1 -47.28 31.02 -19.34
N SER A 2 -47.00 29.95 -18.61
CA SER A 2 -45.82 29.85 -17.73
C SER A 2 -44.73 29.07 -18.48
N MET A 3 -43.62 29.72 -18.81
CA MET A 3 -42.45 29.08 -19.38
C MET A 3 -41.71 28.27 -18.29
N GLY A 4 -41.74 26.97 -18.45
CA GLY A 4 -40.97 26.08 -17.56
C GLY A 4 -39.48 26.24 -17.81
N ILE A 5 -38.77 26.62 -16.76
CA ILE A 5 -37.30 26.61 -16.70
C ILE A 5 -36.84 25.15 -16.68
N PHE A 6 -36.22 24.70 -17.76
CA PHE A 6 -35.57 23.40 -17.84
C PHE A 6 -34.36 23.42 -16.88
N SER A 7 -34.55 22.92 -15.68
CA SER A 7 -33.47 22.54 -14.80
C SER A 7 -32.72 21.35 -15.44
N ARG A 8 -31.57 21.58 -16.04
CA ARG A 8 -30.65 20.51 -16.42
C ARG A 8 -30.13 19.87 -15.14
N LYS A 9 -30.65 18.69 -14.82
CA LYS A 9 -30.01 17.83 -13.83
C LYS A 9 -28.58 17.56 -14.29
N PRO A 10 -27.57 17.72 -13.44
CA PRO A 10 -26.23 17.27 -13.78
C PRO A 10 -26.31 15.76 -14.04
N GLN A 11 -25.85 15.33 -15.21
CA GLN A 11 -25.64 13.93 -15.49
C GLN A 11 -24.47 13.49 -14.60
N THR A 12 -24.79 12.78 -13.55
CA THR A 12 -23.79 11.98 -12.84
C THR A 12 -23.31 10.95 -13.85
N LEU A 13 -22.10 11.10 -14.33
CA LEU A 13 -21.35 10.06 -15.01
C LEU A 13 -21.11 8.94 -13.99
N GLN A 14 -22.10 8.07 -13.83
CA GLN A 14 -21.82 6.70 -13.40
C GLN A 14 -21.06 6.10 -14.59
N ALA A 15 -19.75 6.13 -14.48
CA ALA A 15 -18.88 5.55 -15.45
C ALA A 15 -19.09 4.03 -15.47
N GLN A 16 -19.95 3.58 -16.35
CA GLN A 16 -19.73 2.31 -17.03
C GLN A 16 -18.54 2.53 -17.96
N ILE A 17 -17.35 2.43 -17.40
CA ILE A 17 -16.12 2.49 -18.17
C ILE A 17 -15.95 1.10 -18.77
N ALA A 18 -16.36 0.97 -20.04
CA ALA A 18 -15.65 0.07 -20.91
C ALA A 18 -14.17 0.48 -20.85
N PRO A 19 -13.21 -0.46 -20.74
CA PRO A 19 -11.81 -0.12 -20.76
C PRO A 19 -11.50 0.53 -22.11
N GLN A 20 -11.58 1.84 -22.17
CA GLN A 20 -10.90 2.57 -23.22
C GLN A 20 -9.44 2.37 -22.92
N VAL A 21 -8.76 1.66 -23.80
CA VAL A 21 -7.31 1.72 -23.92
C VAL A 21 -7.02 3.18 -24.22
N MET A 22 -6.85 3.98 -23.18
CA MET A 22 -6.26 5.29 -23.29
C MET A 22 -4.83 5.01 -23.76
N GLY A 23 -4.59 5.30 -25.04
CA GLY A 23 -3.23 5.31 -25.56
C GLY A 23 -2.38 6.15 -24.62
N ASP A 24 -1.14 5.69 -24.39
CA ASP A 24 -0.12 6.35 -23.60
C ASP A 24 -0.02 7.84 -23.97
N SER A 25 -0.92 8.65 -23.49
CA SER A 25 -0.76 10.08 -23.55
C SER A 25 0.08 10.49 -22.34
N ILE A 26 1.38 10.64 -22.58
CA ILE A 26 2.37 11.26 -21.69
C ILE A 26 1.86 12.62 -21.12
N ASN A 27 0.73 13.10 -21.56
CA ASN A 27 0.14 14.38 -21.19
C ASN A 27 -0.93 14.34 -20.09
N SER A 28 -1.24 13.22 -19.49
CA SER A 28 -2.08 13.25 -18.30
C SER A 28 -1.20 13.58 -17.10
N ILE A 29 -1.02 14.85 -16.87
CA ILE A 29 -0.34 15.41 -15.67
C ILE A 29 -1.04 14.93 -14.37
N TYR A 30 -2.26 14.46 -14.48
CA TYR A 30 -3.03 13.84 -13.42
C TYR A 30 -3.37 12.42 -13.84
N ASN A 31 -2.70 11.45 -13.24
CA ASN A 31 -3.00 10.01 -13.41
C ASN A 31 -4.31 9.67 -12.70
N PHE A 32 -5.42 10.16 -13.21
CA PHE A 32 -6.74 9.78 -12.72
C PHE A 32 -7.16 8.44 -13.32
N THR A 33 -6.46 7.40 -12.95
CA THR A 33 -6.81 6.04 -13.34
C THR A 33 -7.77 5.45 -12.32
N PHE A 34 -8.90 4.95 -12.79
CA PHE A 34 -9.81 4.21 -11.93
C PHE A 34 -9.22 2.84 -11.64
N PRO A 35 -9.29 2.37 -10.39
CA PRO A 35 -8.77 1.07 -10.02
C PRO A 35 -9.52 -0.04 -10.76
N ILE A 36 -8.79 -0.94 -11.41
CA ILE A 36 -9.36 -2.10 -12.12
C ILE A 36 -9.77 -3.17 -11.10
N ILE A 37 -9.05 -3.27 -9.98
CA ILE A 37 -9.33 -4.18 -8.87
C ILE A 37 -9.72 -3.37 -7.63
N ALA A 38 -10.72 -3.86 -6.89
CA ALA A 38 -11.09 -3.25 -5.64
C ALA A 38 -9.98 -3.41 -4.59
N ARG A 39 -9.69 -2.34 -3.83
CA ARG A 39 -8.68 -2.36 -2.76
C ARG A 39 -8.90 -3.50 -1.76
N ARG A 40 -10.17 -3.82 -1.44
CA ARG A 40 -10.54 -4.92 -0.54
C ARG A 40 -10.01 -6.26 -1.05
N ASP A 41 -10.15 -6.53 -2.35
CA ASP A 41 -9.74 -7.79 -2.96
C ASP A 41 -8.21 -7.87 -3.07
N ALA A 42 -7.55 -6.76 -3.41
CA ALA A 42 -6.10 -6.68 -3.40
C ALA A 42 -5.51 -6.94 -2.01
N MET A 43 -6.12 -6.41 -0.95
CA MET A 43 -5.70 -6.62 0.44
C MET A 43 -5.91 -8.05 0.94
N ALA A 44 -6.71 -8.86 0.26
CA ALA A 44 -6.84 -10.29 0.55
C ALA A 44 -5.58 -11.08 0.14
N VAL A 45 -4.75 -10.53 -0.74
CA VAL A 45 -3.46 -11.12 -1.14
C VAL A 45 -2.39 -10.80 -0.10
N PRO A 46 -1.80 -11.81 0.61
CA PRO A 46 -0.86 -11.55 1.71
C PRO A 46 0.36 -10.71 1.31
N ALA A 47 0.90 -10.91 0.10
CA ALA A 47 2.03 -10.14 -0.41
C ALA A 47 1.68 -8.65 -0.57
N VAL A 48 0.52 -8.33 -1.11
CA VAL A 48 0.02 -6.94 -1.24
C VAL A 48 -0.16 -6.31 0.13
N LYS A 49 -0.81 -7.05 1.05
CA LYS A 49 -1.00 -6.60 2.43
C LYS A 49 0.33 -6.30 3.10
N ARG A 50 1.31 -7.18 2.95
CA ARG A 50 2.65 -6.99 3.54
C ARG A 50 3.37 -5.77 2.96
N CYS A 51 3.31 -5.56 1.64
CA CYS A 51 3.85 -4.35 1.00
C CYS A 51 3.23 -3.08 1.60
N ARG A 52 1.91 -3.04 1.67
CA ARG A 52 1.17 -1.92 2.26
C ARG A 52 1.58 -1.67 3.72
N ASP A 53 1.63 -2.71 4.54
CA ASP A 53 1.96 -2.59 5.95
C ASP A 53 3.39 -2.06 6.16
N LEU A 54 4.35 -2.49 5.32
CA LEU A 54 5.72 -1.97 5.33
C LEU A 54 5.78 -0.50 4.95
N LEU A 55 5.14 -0.10 3.85
CA LEU A 55 5.14 1.30 3.40
C LEU A 55 4.44 2.22 4.39
N CYS A 56 3.36 1.77 5.01
CA CYS A 56 2.63 2.55 6.01
C CYS A 56 3.44 2.80 7.29
N THR A 57 4.56 2.11 7.51
CA THR A 57 5.49 2.45 8.62
C THR A 57 6.10 3.84 8.48
N ILE A 58 6.09 4.45 7.28
CA ILE A 58 6.45 5.85 7.08
C ILE A 58 5.66 6.77 8.01
N GLY A 59 4.42 6.42 8.35
CA GLY A 59 3.60 7.17 9.30
C GLY A 59 4.21 7.30 10.71
N SER A 60 5.12 6.42 11.09
CA SER A 60 5.81 6.49 12.39
C SER A 60 6.99 7.46 12.43
N ILE A 61 7.40 7.99 11.26
CA ILE A 61 8.52 8.91 11.15
C ILE A 61 8.03 10.33 11.45
N PRO A 62 8.63 11.05 12.41
CA PRO A 62 8.23 12.42 12.73
C PRO A 62 8.44 13.37 11.55
N LEU A 63 7.63 14.41 11.48
CA LEU A 63 7.81 15.52 10.55
C LEU A 63 8.51 16.68 11.28
N GLU A 64 9.49 17.27 10.62
CA GLU A 64 10.20 18.46 11.04
C GLU A 64 9.84 19.63 10.16
N TYR A 65 9.91 20.84 10.71
CA TYR A 65 9.68 22.10 9.99
C TYR A 65 10.95 22.93 9.95
N LYS A 66 11.48 23.14 8.76
CA LYS A 66 12.82 23.73 8.55
C LYS A 66 12.78 24.97 7.67
N LYS A 67 13.74 25.85 7.91
CA LYS A 67 13.94 27.05 7.11
C LYS A 67 14.76 26.72 5.86
N LYS A 68 14.28 27.10 4.66
CA LYS A 68 14.96 26.80 3.39
C LYS A 68 16.37 27.40 3.29
N SER A 69 16.62 28.57 3.91
CA SER A 69 17.91 29.29 3.80
C SER A 69 19.02 28.68 4.64
N THR A 70 18.70 28.10 5.80
CA THR A 70 19.69 27.61 6.78
C THR A 70 19.61 26.11 7.02
N GLY A 71 18.48 25.48 6.68
CA GLY A 71 18.19 24.08 7.05
C GLY A 71 17.90 23.89 8.53
N GLU A 72 17.83 24.99 9.29
CA GLU A 72 17.60 24.99 10.73
C GLU A 72 16.17 24.64 11.07
N GLU A 73 15.96 23.82 12.08
CA GLU A 73 14.65 23.50 12.60
C GLU A 73 14.08 24.70 13.35
N ILE A 74 12.82 24.97 13.12
CA ILE A 74 12.10 26.09 13.71
C ILE A 74 10.80 25.61 14.35
N ALA A 75 10.19 26.48 15.17
CA ALA A 75 8.89 26.19 15.77
C ALA A 75 7.86 25.81 14.70
N ALA A 76 7.40 24.57 14.77
CA ALA A 76 6.48 24.00 13.79
C ALA A 76 5.04 24.45 14.02
N PRO A 77 4.26 24.71 12.96
CA PRO A 77 2.81 24.82 13.08
C PRO A 77 2.23 23.52 13.62
N ARG A 78 1.09 23.60 14.31
CA ARG A 78 0.46 22.45 14.97
C ARG A 78 0.27 21.24 14.03
N TRP A 79 -0.12 21.47 12.78
CA TRP A 79 -0.40 20.41 11.82
C TRP A 79 0.84 19.56 11.45
N VAL A 80 2.05 20.05 11.66
CA VAL A 80 3.27 19.25 11.43
C VAL A 80 3.35 18.07 12.39
N HIS A 81 2.94 18.27 13.64
CA HIS A 81 2.92 17.22 14.66
C HIS A 81 1.58 16.48 14.72
N GLN A 82 0.51 17.11 14.25
CA GLN A 82 -0.84 16.56 14.26
C GLN A 82 -1.64 17.08 13.08
N LEU A 83 -1.62 16.36 11.95
CA LEU A 83 -2.37 16.71 10.73
C LEU A 83 -3.86 16.76 10.99
N SER A 84 -4.42 15.76 11.67
CA SER A 84 -5.85 15.64 11.99
C SER A 84 -6.09 15.87 13.48
N LYS A 85 -7.21 16.50 13.81
CA LYS A 85 -7.67 16.61 15.21
C LYS A 85 -8.30 15.33 15.73
N SER A 86 -8.86 14.53 14.83
CA SER A 86 -9.61 13.32 15.16
C SER A 86 -8.76 12.08 15.21
N GLN A 87 -7.56 12.10 14.57
CA GLN A 87 -6.71 10.93 14.40
C GLN A 87 -5.24 11.20 14.77
N PRO A 88 -4.53 10.19 15.31
CA PRO A 88 -3.09 10.27 15.50
C PRO A 88 -2.36 10.51 14.18
N GLN A 89 -1.23 11.23 14.24
CA GLN A 89 -0.36 11.51 13.09
C GLN A 89 -0.01 10.25 12.30
N PHE A 90 0.41 9.19 13.01
CA PHE A 90 0.72 7.88 12.42
C PHE A 90 -0.41 7.37 11.49
N VAL A 91 -1.66 7.44 11.95
CA VAL A 91 -2.81 6.91 11.20
C VAL A 91 -3.08 7.75 9.96
N THR A 92 -3.05 9.08 10.09
CA THR A 92 -3.31 10.00 8.97
C THR A 92 -2.26 9.86 7.87
N VAL A 93 -0.96 9.81 8.24
CA VAL A 93 0.12 9.61 7.27
C VAL A 93 0.07 8.20 6.66
N SER A 94 -0.25 7.18 7.46
CA SER A 94 -0.44 5.82 6.92
C SER A 94 -1.57 5.76 5.88
N TYR A 95 -2.65 6.50 6.07
CA TYR A 95 -3.73 6.58 5.08
C TYR A 95 -3.32 7.34 3.82
N LEU A 96 -2.47 8.37 3.95
CA LEU A 96 -1.89 9.04 2.78
C LEU A 96 -1.04 8.06 1.96
N VAL A 97 -0.13 7.35 2.62
CA VAL A 97 0.76 6.36 1.96
C VAL A 97 -0.05 5.22 1.35
N ASP A 98 -1.06 4.70 2.05
CA ASP A 98 -1.98 3.69 1.53
C ASP A 98 -2.69 4.16 0.25
N SER A 99 -3.19 5.39 0.26
CA SER A 99 -3.85 5.99 -0.91
C SER A 99 -2.89 6.20 -2.07
N LEU A 100 -1.68 6.69 -1.80
CA LEU A 100 -0.63 6.87 -2.81
C LEU A 100 -0.20 5.53 -3.42
N LEU A 101 -0.07 4.46 -2.62
CA LEU A 101 0.27 3.13 -3.12
C LEU A 101 -0.82 2.57 -4.03
N PHE A 102 -2.07 2.57 -3.56
CA PHE A 102 -3.15 1.89 -4.25
C PHE A 102 -3.73 2.69 -5.41
N PHE A 103 -3.85 4.00 -5.28
CA PHE A 103 -4.52 4.88 -6.24
C PHE A 103 -3.59 5.85 -6.97
N GLY A 104 -2.32 5.96 -6.54
CA GLY A 104 -1.38 6.95 -7.07
C GLY A 104 -1.64 8.37 -6.57
N GLN A 105 -2.69 8.58 -5.80
CA GLN A 105 -3.11 9.88 -5.28
C GLN A 105 -3.69 9.73 -3.88
N ALA A 106 -3.59 10.80 -3.09
CA ALA A 106 -4.20 10.89 -1.77
C ALA A 106 -4.76 12.29 -1.54
N PHE A 107 -5.74 12.41 -0.66
CA PHE A 107 -6.45 13.64 -0.42
C PHE A 107 -6.60 13.92 1.07
N LEU A 108 -6.36 15.18 1.43
CA LEU A 108 -6.71 15.73 2.73
C LEU A 108 -7.72 16.87 2.53
N GLU A 109 -8.81 16.87 3.27
CA GLU A 109 -9.74 17.99 3.35
C GLU A 109 -9.26 18.97 4.43
N VAL A 110 -9.23 20.26 4.12
CA VAL A 110 -8.89 21.31 5.07
C VAL A 110 -10.09 21.55 5.99
N THR A 111 -9.96 21.18 7.26
CA THR A 111 -11.03 21.33 8.26
C THR A 111 -10.93 22.61 9.07
N GLU A 112 -9.76 23.21 9.12
CA GLU A 112 -9.52 24.51 9.77
C GLU A 112 -8.45 25.29 9.03
N THR A 113 -8.56 26.63 9.11
CA THR A 113 -7.58 27.58 8.57
C THR A 113 -7.17 28.59 9.64
N TYR A 114 -5.93 29.10 9.53
CA TYR A 114 -5.48 30.23 10.35
C TYR A 114 -6.17 31.51 9.89
N GLN A 115 -6.55 32.35 10.85
CA GLN A 115 -7.26 33.61 10.55
C GLN A 115 -6.37 34.66 9.87
N GLU A 116 -5.06 34.59 10.10
CA GLU A 116 -4.09 35.57 9.62
C GLU A 116 -3.84 35.48 8.12
N ASP A 117 -3.71 34.27 7.59
CA ASP A 117 -3.26 34.05 6.21
C ASP A 117 -4.09 33.02 5.43
N ASN A 118 -5.17 32.51 6.07
CA ASN A 118 -6.10 31.55 5.49
C ASN A 118 -5.45 30.20 5.09
N ARG A 119 -4.23 29.93 5.57
CA ARG A 119 -3.56 28.64 5.37
C ARG A 119 -4.19 27.54 6.20
N PRO A 120 -4.07 26.28 5.75
CA PRO A 120 -4.57 25.15 6.51
C PRO A 120 -3.96 25.03 7.91
N ALA A 121 -4.80 24.84 8.91
CA ALA A 121 -4.42 24.61 10.30
C ALA A 121 -4.72 23.19 10.78
N SER A 122 -5.64 22.49 10.12
CA SER A 122 -5.98 21.10 10.40
C SER A 122 -6.57 20.43 9.15
N PHE A 123 -6.37 19.12 9.06
CA PHE A 123 -6.78 18.32 7.91
C PHE A 123 -7.54 17.07 8.36
N GLU A 124 -8.33 16.51 7.45
CA GLU A 124 -8.93 15.18 7.58
C GLU A 124 -8.68 14.39 6.31
N TRP A 125 -8.29 13.13 6.45
CA TRP A 125 -8.10 12.24 5.30
C TRP A 125 -9.44 11.88 4.66
N VAL A 126 -9.49 11.94 3.34
CA VAL A 126 -10.67 11.57 2.53
C VAL A 126 -10.33 10.39 1.64
N ALA A 127 -11.17 9.36 1.71
CA ALA A 127 -10.99 8.17 0.88
C ALA A 127 -11.17 8.49 -0.62
N ASN A 128 -10.26 7.99 -1.46
CA ASN A 128 -10.29 8.21 -2.91
C ASN A 128 -11.62 7.81 -3.56
N THR A 129 -12.30 6.79 -3.04
CA THR A 129 -13.59 6.31 -3.56
C THR A 129 -14.75 7.28 -3.36
N ARG A 130 -14.59 8.29 -2.49
CA ARG A 130 -15.60 9.33 -2.24
C ARG A 130 -15.41 10.56 -3.11
N ILE A 131 -14.28 10.64 -3.84
CA ILE A 131 -13.89 11.84 -4.58
C ILE A 131 -14.20 11.64 -6.05
N THR A 132 -14.83 12.67 -6.63
CA THR A 132 -15.00 12.84 -8.06
C THR A 132 -14.55 14.25 -8.44
N PHE A 133 -14.25 14.48 -9.70
CA PHE A 133 -13.74 15.78 -10.17
C PHE A 133 -14.16 16.04 -11.61
N ASP A 134 -14.19 17.31 -11.96
CA ASP A 134 -14.35 17.78 -13.32
C ASP A 134 -13.00 18.27 -13.87
N LEU A 135 -12.73 17.97 -15.12
CA LEU A 135 -11.56 18.42 -15.84
C LEU A 135 -11.90 19.60 -16.77
N ASN A 136 -10.89 20.40 -17.09
CA ASN A 136 -11.00 21.39 -18.15
C ASN A 136 -11.17 20.72 -19.52
N VAL A 137 -11.47 21.52 -20.56
CA VAL A 137 -11.70 21.04 -21.94
C VAL A 137 -10.52 20.23 -22.50
N THR A 138 -9.32 20.51 -22.03
CA THR A 138 -8.09 19.80 -22.47
C THR A 138 -7.74 18.59 -21.59
N ASN A 139 -8.54 18.27 -20.58
CA ASN A 139 -8.31 17.20 -19.59
C ASN A 139 -6.97 17.29 -18.86
N THR A 140 -6.42 18.50 -18.72
CA THR A 140 -5.10 18.72 -18.09
C THR A 140 -5.17 19.27 -16.69
N VAL A 141 -6.28 19.94 -16.30
CA VAL A 141 -6.43 20.59 -15.00
C VAL A 141 -7.78 20.25 -14.40
N VAL A 142 -7.81 19.93 -13.12
CA VAL A 142 -9.05 19.77 -12.36
C VAL A 142 -9.65 21.14 -12.13
N THR A 143 -10.89 21.32 -12.54
CA THR A 143 -11.65 22.57 -12.36
C THR A 143 -12.51 22.55 -11.12
N GLN A 144 -12.97 21.37 -10.70
CA GLN A 144 -13.83 21.21 -9.52
C GLN A 144 -13.66 19.83 -8.92
N TYR A 145 -13.53 19.77 -7.60
CA TYR A 145 -13.61 18.54 -6.81
C TYR A 145 -14.95 18.39 -6.14
N TYR A 146 -15.38 17.14 -5.99
CA TYR A 146 -16.60 16.76 -5.27
C TYR A 146 -16.26 15.66 -4.26
N VAL A 147 -16.85 15.73 -3.07
CA VAL A 147 -16.82 14.66 -2.08
C VAL A 147 -18.26 14.21 -1.86
N ASP A 148 -18.52 12.93 -2.13
CA ASP A 148 -19.87 12.34 -2.11
C ASP A 148 -20.89 13.15 -2.96
N GLY A 149 -20.43 13.65 -4.10
CA GLY A 149 -21.23 14.47 -5.02
C GLY A 149 -21.44 15.94 -4.58
N SER A 150 -20.90 16.35 -3.43
CA SER A 150 -20.96 17.75 -2.97
C SER A 150 -19.71 18.51 -3.44
N PRO A 151 -19.85 19.65 -4.14
CA PRO A 151 -18.72 20.43 -4.62
C PRO A 151 -17.91 20.99 -3.47
N ARG A 152 -16.59 21.00 -3.62
CA ARG A 152 -15.63 21.53 -2.64
C ARG A 152 -14.94 22.78 -3.17
N PRO A 153 -14.66 23.77 -2.32
CA PRO A 153 -13.87 24.92 -2.74
C PRO A 153 -12.48 24.49 -3.22
N MET A 154 -11.89 25.24 -4.14
CA MET A 154 -10.56 24.95 -4.67
C MET A 154 -9.43 25.43 -3.74
N SER A 155 -9.72 26.26 -2.74
CA SER A 155 -8.78 26.78 -1.75
C SER A 155 -9.47 27.14 -0.44
N GLY A 156 -8.73 27.18 0.66
CA GLY A 156 -9.22 27.55 2.00
C GLY A 156 -10.01 26.43 2.68
N LEU A 157 -10.91 26.81 3.56
CA LEU A 157 -11.69 25.87 4.37
C LEU A 157 -12.56 24.95 3.50
N GLY A 158 -12.50 23.66 3.74
CA GLY A 158 -13.24 22.64 3.00
C GLY A 158 -12.62 22.26 1.64
N SER A 159 -11.48 22.86 1.23
CA SER A 159 -10.76 22.47 0.02
C SER A 159 -10.03 21.15 0.19
N LEU A 160 -9.70 20.52 -0.95
CA LEU A 160 -8.91 19.29 -0.97
C LEU A 160 -7.46 19.59 -1.30
N VAL A 161 -6.56 19.15 -0.44
CA VAL A 161 -5.12 19.10 -0.69
C VAL A 161 -4.82 17.76 -1.33
N THR A 162 -4.35 17.78 -2.58
CA THR A 162 -4.05 16.60 -3.37
C THR A 162 -2.58 16.26 -3.30
N PHE A 163 -2.26 15.02 -2.95
CA PHE A 163 -0.93 14.44 -3.01
C PHE A 163 -0.86 13.52 -4.23
N GLN A 164 0.22 13.57 -4.98
CA GLN A 164 0.41 12.76 -6.17
C GLN A 164 1.68 11.93 -6.05
N SER A 165 1.56 10.64 -6.38
CA SER A 165 2.71 9.76 -6.58
C SER A 165 3.18 9.85 -8.02
N PHE A 166 4.43 9.45 -8.29
CA PHE A 166 4.91 9.24 -9.65
C PHE A 166 4.31 7.97 -10.29
N ASN A 167 3.73 7.07 -9.47
CA ASN A 167 3.07 5.84 -9.89
C ASN A 167 1.56 6.04 -10.03
N GLU A 168 0.97 5.34 -11.01
CA GLU A 168 -0.48 5.38 -11.31
C GLU A 168 -1.34 4.56 -10.35
N GLY A 169 -0.74 4.03 -9.29
CA GLY A 169 -1.40 3.17 -8.31
C GLY A 169 -1.40 1.68 -8.68
N VAL A 170 -1.10 0.86 -7.70
CA VAL A 170 -0.94 -0.60 -7.86
C VAL A 170 -2.24 -1.30 -8.26
N LEU A 171 -3.41 -0.74 -7.88
CA LEU A 171 -4.71 -1.30 -8.26
C LEU A 171 -4.99 -1.20 -9.76
N THR A 172 -4.30 -0.33 -10.46
CA THR A 172 -4.39 -0.18 -11.91
C THR A 172 -3.26 -0.91 -12.60
N THR A 173 -2.02 -0.56 -12.28
CA THR A 173 -0.81 -1.09 -12.94
C THR A 173 -0.57 -2.56 -12.63
N GLY A 174 -0.84 -2.99 -11.40
CA GLY A 174 -0.68 -4.35 -10.91
C GLY A 174 -1.93 -5.25 -11.03
N ALA A 175 -3.01 -4.77 -11.62
CA ALA A 175 -4.30 -5.43 -11.60
C ALA A 175 -4.25 -6.90 -12.07
N ARG A 176 -3.55 -7.18 -13.16
CA ARG A 176 -3.43 -8.53 -13.72
C ARG A 176 -2.69 -9.48 -12.78
N THR A 177 -1.59 -9.03 -12.20
CA THR A 177 -0.77 -9.82 -11.27
C THR A 177 -1.53 -10.11 -9.98
N ILE A 178 -2.22 -9.11 -9.44
CA ILE A 178 -3.04 -9.27 -8.23
C ILE A 178 -4.21 -10.22 -8.50
N GLN A 179 -4.89 -10.08 -9.66
CA GLN A 179 -5.97 -10.98 -10.03
C GLN A 179 -5.48 -12.42 -10.18
N ALA A 180 -4.33 -12.63 -10.83
CA ALA A 180 -3.73 -13.96 -10.95
C ALA A 180 -3.40 -14.56 -9.57
N ALA A 181 -2.91 -13.75 -8.62
CA ALA A 181 -2.67 -14.20 -7.26
C ALA A 181 -3.96 -14.63 -6.54
N ILE A 182 -5.04 -13.87 -6.70
CA ILE A 182 -6.37 -14.21 -6.15
C ILE A 182 -6.87 -15.53 -6.75
N ASP A 183 -6.75 -15.69 -8.07
CA ASP A 183 -7.28 -16.86 -8.77
C ASP A 183 -6.49 -18.13 -8.43
N ILE A 184 -5.16 -18.05 -8.31
CA ILE A 184 -4.33 -19.18 -7.87
C ILE A 184 -4.64 -19.55 -6.42
N GLN A 185 -4.83 -18.59 -5.52
CA GLN A 185 -5.20 -18.87 -4.14
C GLN A 185 -6.58 -19.54 -4.06
N LYS A 186 -7.54 -19.09 -4.86
CA LYS A 186 -8.87 -19.76 -4.97
C LYS A 186 -8.75 -21.17 -5.52
N ALA A 187 -7.96 -21.37 -6.58
CA ALA A 187 -7.75 -22.68 -7.17
C ALA A 187 -7.11 -23.66 -6.16
N ALA A 188 -6.07 -23.20 -5.44
CA ALA A 188 -5.42 -23.99 -4.40
C ALA A 188 -6.38 -24.34 -3.26
N ALA A 189 -7.19 -23.37 -2.80
CA ALA A 189 -8.20 -23.61 -1.76
C ALA A 189 -9.28 -24.61 -2.23
N THR A 190 -9.75 -24.49 -3.48
CA THR A 190 -10.72 -25.43 -4.07
C THR A 190 -10.13 -26.81 -4.21
N ALA A 191 -8.89 -26.94 -4.67
CA ALA A 191 -8.19 -28.21 -4.78
C ALA A 191 -7.98 -28.87 -3.41
N ALA A 192 -7.77 -28.09 -2.36
CA ALA A 192 -7.65 -28.59 -0.99
C ALA A 192 -9.01 -29.08 -0.40
N GLN A 193 -10.10 -28.37 -0.74
CA GLN A 193 -11.45 -28.72 -0.26
C GLN A 193 -12.09 -29.88 -1.02
N THR A 194 -11.83 -29.94 -2.33
CA THR A 194 -12.38 -30.98 -3.21
C THR A 194 -11.23 -31.67 -3.92
N PRO A 195 -10.55 -32.60 -3.24
CA PRO A 195 -9.48 -33.34 -3.89
C PRO A 195 -10.05 -34.03 -5.12
N MET A 196 -9.44 -33.77 -6.28
CA MET A 196 -9.80 -34.47 -7.51
C MET A 196 -9.82 -35.99 -7.25
N ALA A 197 -10.74 -36.69 -7.92
CA ALA A 197 -10.75 -38.13 -7.86
C ALA A 197 -9.40 -38.69 -8.28
N THR A 198 -8.56 -38.99 -7.31
CA THR A 198 -7.17 -39.46 -7.55
C THR A 198 -7.17 -40.92 -8.01
N THR A 199 -8.30 -41.56 -7.96
CA THR A 199 -8.42 -43.01 -8.30
C THR A 199 -9.68 -43.23 -9.10
N VAL A 200 -9.53 -43.79 -10.28
CA VAL A 200 -10.65 -44.35 -11.08
C VAL A 200 -10.68 -45.86 -10.87
N LEU A 201 -11.83 -46.34 -10.45
CA LEU A 201 -12.09 -47.78 -10.39
C LEU A 201 -12.61 -48.20 -11.78
N ARG A 202 -11.80 -48.92 -12.52
CA ARG A 202 -12.19 -49.48 -13.80
C ARG A 202 -12.64 -50.90 -13.61
N ASN A 203 -13.84 -51.22 -14.09
CA ASN A 203 -14.35 -52.60 -14.15
C ASN A 203 -14.11 -53.14 -15.55
N SER A 204 -13.37 -54.25 -15.67
CA SER A 204 -13.13 -54.97 -16.93
C SER A 204 -14.13 -56.09 -17.16
N GLY A 205 -15.04 -56.35 -16.20
CA GLY A 205 -16.13 -57.33 -16.28
C GLY A 205 -17.43 -56.72 -16.83
N ALA A 206 -18.53 -57.44 -16.60
CA ALA A 206 -19.86 -56.95 -16.96
C ALA A 206 -20.23 -55.67 -16.18
N ASP A 207 -21.01 -54.80 -16.79
CA ASP A 207 -21.48 -53.56 -16.16
C ASP A 207 -22.27 -53.86 -14.88
N LEU A 208 -21.90 -53.21 -13.80
CA LEU A 208 -22.58 -53.36 -12.51
C LEU A 208 -23.86 -52.53 -12.48
N PRO A 209 -24.92 -53.02 -11.84
CA PRO A 209 -26.14 -52.23 -11.64
C PRO A 209 -25.80 -50.96 -10.80
N PRO A 210 -26.53 -49.83 -10.97
CA PRO A 210 -26.25 -48.57 -10.30
C PRO A 210 -26.18 -48.66 -8.75
N SER A 211 -26.98 -49.55 -8.15
CA SER A 211 -26.96 -49.80 -6.70
C SER A 211 -25.64 -50.40 -6.21
N GLU A 212 -25.08 -51.34 -6.96
CA GLU A 212 -23.81 -51.99 -6.61
C GLU A 212 -22.62 -51.04 -6.83
N VAL A 213 -22.67 -50.16 -7.89
CA VAL A 213 -21.70 -49.12 -8.11
C VAL A 213 -21.66 -48.13 -6.93
N GLN A 214 -22.85 -47.73 -6.43
CA GLN A 214 -22.90 -46.82 -5.27
C GLN A 214 -22.36 -47.48 -4.00
N ALA A 215 -22.68 -48.73 -3.75
CA ALA A 215 -22.17 -49.49 -2.61
C ALA A 215 -20.64 -49.66 -2.69
N LEU A 216 -20.11 -49.95 -3.86
CA LEU A 216 -18.66 -50.03 -4.11
C LEU A 216 -17.94 -48.73 -3.85
N LEU A 217 -18.48 -47.63 -4.38
CA LEU A 217 -17.89 -46.28 -4.17
C LEU A 217 -17.96 -45.85 -2.69
N ALA A 218 -19.04 -46.18 -2.00
CA ALA A 218 -19.17 -45.89 -0.56
C ALA A 218 -18.17 -46.69 0.28
N SER A 219 -18.01 -48.01 0.01
CA SER A 219 -17.03 -48.85 0.70
C SER A 219 -15.59 -48.43 0.42
N TRP A 220 -15.29 -48.05 -0.82
CA TRP A 220 -13.98 -47.51 -1.22
C TRP A 220 -13.66 -46.19 -0.52
N LYS A 221 -14.63 -45.28 -0.45
CA LYS A 221 -14.50 -44.01 0.25
C LYS A 221 -14.25 -44.21 1.75
N ALA A 222 -15.01 -45.14 2.39
CA ALA A 222 -14.81 -45.46 3.79
C ALA A 222 -13.45 -46.09 4.07
N ALA A 223 -12.98 -47.02 3.23
CA ALA A 223 -11.66 -47.62 3.36
C ALA A 223 -10.54 -46.58 3.27
N ARG A 224 -10.64 -45.61 2.37
CA ARG A 224 -9.65 -44.50 2.24
C ARG A 224 -9.72 -43.54 3.42
N GLN A 225 -10.88 -43.21 3.91
CA GLN A 225 -11.00 -42.30 5.06
C GLN A 225 -10.37 -42.90 6.33
N ASN A 226 -10.54 -44.22 6.51
CA ASN A 226 -10.01 -44.95 7.65
C ASN A 226 -8.57 -45.47 7.45
N ARG A 227 -7.90 -45.10 6.34
CA ARG A 227 -6.58 -45.62 5.96
C ARG A 227 -6.45 -47.14 6.02
N SER A 228 -7.53 -47.85 5.81
CA SER A 228 -7.56 -49.31 5.79
C SER A 228 -7.23 -49.88 4.40
N THR A 229 -6.81 -51.13 4.37
CA THR A 229 -6.49 -51.82 3.12
C THR A 229 -7.81 -52.10 2.37
N ALA A 230 -7.87 -51.73 1.09
CA ALA A 230 -9.01 -52.07 0.23
C ALA A 230 -8.71 -53.34 -0.56
N TYR A 231 -9.70 -54.25 -0.61
CA TYR A 231 -9.63 -55.44 -1.45
C TYR A 231 -10.33 -55.17 -2.78
N LEU A 232 -9.65 -55.52 -3.88
CA LEU A 232 -10.20 -55.42 -5.22
C LEU A 232 -10.40 -56.84 -5.78
N THR A 233 -11.49 -57.04 -6.48
CA THR A 233 -11.77 -58.28 -7.24
C THR A 233 -10.90 -58.30 -8.49
N SER A 234 -10.69 -59.48 -9.10
CA SER A 234 -9.85 -59.66 -10.32
C SER A 234 -10.35 -58.85 -11.51
N THR A 235 -11.58 -58.35 -11.49
CA THR A 235 -12.18 -57.53 -12.56
C THR A 235 -12.12 -56.02 -12.28
N LEU A 236 -11.71 -55.63 -11.09
CA LEU A 236 -11.65 -54.23 -10.66
C LEU A 236 -10.18 -53.79 -10.59
N GLU A 237 -9.84 -52.79 -11.38
CA GLU A 237 -8.52 -52.17 -11.39
C GLU A 237 -8.62 -50.73 -10.87
N ALA A 238 -7.77 -50.37 -9.91
CA ALA A 238 -7.68 -49.01 -9.42
C ALA A 238 -6.57 -48.30 -10.17
N GLN A 239 -6.92 -47.37 -11.03
CA GLN A 239 -5.99 -46.49 -11.73
C GLN A 239 -5.90 -45.18 -10.97
N ASN A 240 -4.70 -44.82 -10.53
CA ASN A 240 -4.45 -43.50 -10.00
C ASN A 240 -4.28 -42.46 -11.16
N LEU A 241 -5.29 -41.63 -11.31
CA LEU A 241 -5.25 -40.47 -12.24
C LEU A 241 -4.75 -39.20 -11.55
N GLY A 242 -4.09 -39.36 -10.40
CA GLY A 242 -3.79 -38.23 -9.54
C GLY A 242 -2.65 -37.37 -10.07
N PHE A 243 -2.95 -36.15 -10.47
CA PHE A 243 -2.02 -35.07 -10.29
C PHE A 243 -1.86 -34.82 -8.79
N SER A 244 -0.67 -34.99 -8.25
CA SER A 244 -0.44 -34.62 -6.85
C SER A 244 -0.57 -33.10 -6.70
N PRO A 245 -0.98 -32.55 -5.54
CA PRO A 245 -0.93 -31.10 -5.30
C PRO A 245 0.45 -30.50 -5.57
N LYS A 246 1.51 -31.31 -5.46
CA LYS A 246 2.88 -30.95 -5.81
C LYS A 246 3.07 -30.78 -7.32
N ASP A 247 2.39 -31.60 -8.14
CA ASP A 247 2.48 -31.51 -9.60
C ASP A 247 1.76 -30.25 -10.14
N MET A 248 0.86 -29.67 -9.38
CA MET A 248 0.18 -28.42 -9.73
C MET A 248 1.02 -27.16 -9.43
N MET A 249 2.17 -27.31 -8.78
CA MET A 249 3.15 -26.23 -8.51
C MET A 249 2.53 -24.95 -7.90
N TYR A 250 1.43 -25.08 -7.16
CA TYR A 250 0.74 -23.90 -6.57
C TYR A 250 1.64 -23.08 -5.67
N ASN A 251 2.52 -23.72 -4.88
CA ASN A 251 3.43 -23.02 -3.99
C ASN A 251 4.45 -22.19 -4.76
N GLU A 252 5.00 -22.72 -5.84
CA GLU A 252 5.95 -22.03 -6.71
C GLU A 252 5.27 -20.88 -7.45
N ALA A 253 4.03 -21.08 -7.91
CA ALA A 253 3.24 -20.03 -8.54
C ALA A 253 2.92 -18.89 -7.56
N ILE A 254 2.53 -19.20 -6.31
CA ILE A 254 2.28 -18.20 -5.26
C ILE A 254 3.56 -17.44 -4.93
N GLN A 255 4.71 -18.12 -4.84
CA GLN A 255 6.00 -17.49 -4.58
C GLN A 255 6.44 -16.58 -5.73
N ASN A 256 6.27 -17.01 -6.97
CA ASN A 256 6.55 -16.19 -8.15
C ASN A 256 5.67 -14.93 -8.16
N LEU A 257 4.38 -15.07 -7.90
CA LEU A 257 3.47 -13.92 -7.84
C LEU A 257 3.80 -12.99 -6.68
N ALA A 258 4.22 -13.49 -5.52
CA ALA A 258 4.69 -12.65 -4.43
C ALA A 258 5.94 -11.84 -4.86
N THR A 259 6.84 -12.44 -5.64
CA THR A 259 8.01 -11.75 -6.21
C THR A 259 7.59 -10.69 -7.24
N GLU A 260 6.62 -10.98 -8.10
CA GLU A 260 6.09 -9.97 -9.03
C GLU A 260 5.41 -8.79 -8.29
N ILE A 261 4.65 -9.08 -7.23
CA ILE A 261 4.05 -8.05 -6.37
C ILE A 261 5.13 -7.21 -5.69
N SER A 262 6.25 -7.82 -5.26
CA SER A 262 7.37 -7.07 -4.69
C SER A 262 7.95 -6.05 -5.67
N ARG A 263 8.09 -6.43 -6.94
CA ARG A 263 8.54 -5.55 -8.02
C ARG A 263 7.56 -4.41 -8.28
N LEU A 264 6.26 -4.70 -8.28
CA LEU A 264 5.20 -3.68 -8.44
C LEU A 264 5.22 -2.64 -7.33
N CYS A 265 5.50 -3.06 -6.10
CA CYS A 265 5.54 -2.17 -4.94
C CYS A 265 6.93 -1.54 -4.72
N GLY A 266 7.95 -1.93 -5.48
CA GLY A 266 9.33 -1.48 -5.29
C GLY A 266 9.99 -1.96 -3.99
N ILE A 267 9.46 -3.02 -3.38
CA ILE A 267 9.96 -3.58 -2.11
C ILE A 267 10.75 -4.85 -2.40
N PRO A 268 11.98 -5.02 -1.89
CA PRO A 268 12.73 -6.25 -2.08
C PRO A 268 11.96 -7.50 -1.62
N ALA A 269 12.02 -8.58 -2.41
CA ALA A 269 11.21 -9.79 -2.21
C ALA A 269 11.42 -10.47 -0.85
N TYR A 270 12.60 -10.35 -0.26
CA TYR A 270 12.91 -10.94 1.05
C TYR A 270 12.09 -10.31 2.19
N TYR A 271 11.68 -9.02 2.09
CA TYR A 271 10.76 -8.41 3.07
C TYR A 271 9.35 -8.99 3.03
N LEU A 272 9.00 -9.66 1.93
CA LEU A 272 7.73 -10.36 1.79
C LEU A 272 7.82 -11.84 2.20
N SER A 273 8.98 -12.30 2.66
CA SER A 273 9.28 -13.71 2.88
C SER A 273 9.06 -14.57 1.62
N ALA A 274 9.21 -13.96 0.45
CA ALA A 274 9.07 -14.64 -0.84
C ALA A 274 10.36 -15.35 -1.27
N ASP A 275 11.50 -14.96 -0.69
CA ASP A 275 12.78 -15.61 -0.90
C ASP A 275 13.29 -16.21 0.42
N MET A 276 13.27 -17.54 0.51
CA MET A 276 13.68 -18.28 1.72
C MET A 276 15.18 -18.57 1.79
N ASN A 277 15.96 -18.21 0.76
CA ASN A 277 17.37 -18.58 0.66
C ASN A 277 18.35 -17.48 1.08
N THR A 278 17.88 -16.34 1.56
CA THR A 278 18.75 -15.24 1.95
C THR A 278 19.16 -15.37 3.41
N SER A 279 20.40 -15.81 3.67
CA SER A 279 21.00 -15.72 5.02
C SER A 279 21.45 -14.27 5.25
N MET A 280 20.77 -13.57 6.13
CA MET A 280 21.13 -12.20 6.52
C MET A 280 22.25 -12.20 7.55
N THR A 281 23.32 -11.46 7.29
CA THR A 281 24.39 -11.17 8.25
C THR A 281 24.14 -9.79 8.84
N TYR A 282 24.43 -9.59 10.13
CA TYR A 282 24.17 -8.34 10.86
C TYR A 282 24.75 -7.08 10.19
N ALA A 283 25.90 -7.18 9.54
CA ALA A 283 26.53 -6.07 8.83
C ALA A 283 25.70 -5.52 7.67
N ASN A 284 24.82 -6.34 7.09
CA ASN A 284 24.03 -5.98 5.93
C ASN A 284 22.68 -5.30 6.30
N ILE A 285 22.24 -5.40 7.56
CA ILE A 285 20.90 -4.92 7.98
C ILE A 285 20.75 -3.42 7.82
N LEU A 286 21.78 -2.64 8.19
CA LEU A 286 21.71 -1.18 8.08
C LEU A 286 21.71 -0.72 6.62
N ASP A 287 22.52 -1.36 5.78
CA ASP A 287 22.58 -1.04 4.35
C ASP A 287 21.29 -1.44 3.65
N GLU A 288 20.67 -2.55 4.05
CA GLU A 288 19.36 -2.97 3.57
C GLU A 288 18.25 -2.00 3.97
N ARG A 289 18.27 -1.47 5.22
CA ARG A 289 17.35 -0.42 5.66
C ARG A 289 17.52 0.86 4.84
N LYS A 290 18.76 1.30 4.61
CA LYS A 290 19.06 2.46 3.74
C LYS A 290 18.55 2.25 2.33
N GLN A 291 18.75 1.05 1.78
CA GLN A 291 18.25 0.67 0.46
C GLN A 291 16.71 0.67 0.41
N LEU A 292 16.04 0.14 1.43
CA LEU A 292 14.58 0.17 1.52
C LEU A 292 14.06 1.61 1.55
N VAL A 293 14.70 2.49 2.33
CA VAL A 293 14.33 3.90 2.37
C VAL A 293 14.56 4.55 1.02
N ALA A 294 15.74 4.39 0.43
CA ALA A 294 16.12 5.06 -0.81
C ALA A 294 15.27 4.62 -2.03
N LEU A 295 14.88 3.36 -2.09
CA LEU A 295 14.19 2.82 -3.25
C LEU A 295 12.67 2.69 -3.07
N ALA A 296 12.21 2.28 -1.88
CA ALA A 296 10.80 2.01 -1.64
C ALA A 296 10.06 3.16 -0.95
N PHE A 297 10.66 3.80 0.06
CA PHE A 297 9.99 4.83 0.86
C PHE A 297 10.12 6.22 0.26
N GLN A 298 11.29 6.54 -0.32
CA GLN A 298 11.60 7.89 -0.81
C GLN A 298 10.57 8.49 -1.77
N PRO A 299 9.96 7.73 -2.69
CA PRO A 299 8.94 8.28 -3.56
C PRO A 299 7.70 8.80 -2.80
N TYR A 300 7.25 8.06 -1.80
CA TYR A 300 6.09 8.45 -0.97
C TYR A 300 6.45 9.59 -0.02
N ILE A 301 7.62 9.51 0.60
CA ILE A 301 8.19 10.56 1.44
C ILE A 301 8.26 11.87 0.65
N SER A 302 8.89 11.85 -0.53
CA SER A 302 9.02 13.03 -1.38
C SER A 302 7.67 13.61 -1.81
N ALA A 303 6.69 12.75 -2.15
CA ALA A 303 5.36 13.21 -2.53
C ALA A 303 4.67 13.97 -1.38
N ILE A 304 4.83 13.49 -0.15
CA ILE A 304 4.22 14.11 1.04
C ILE A 304 5.00 15.36 1.43
N GLU A 305 6.33 15.30 1.55
CA GLU A 305 7.19 16.43 1.92
C GLU A 305 7.02 17.62 0.97
N GLN A 306 7.12 17.37 -0.32
CA GLN A 306 7.03 18.42 -1.33
C GLN A 306 5.66 19.07 -1.34
N ARG A 307 4.59 18.27 -1.22
CA ARG A 307 3.22 18.83 -1.19
C ARG A 307 2.95 19.64 0.06
N LEU A 308 3.36 19.18 1.23
CA LEU A 308 3.24 19.91 2.47
C LEU A 308 4.13 21.16 2.52
N SER A 309 5.22 21.19 1.75
CA SER A 309 6.16 22.31 1.66
C SER A 309 5.76 23.40 0.65
N MET A 310 4.64 23.24 -0.05
CA MET A 310 4.12 24.26 -0.97
C MET A 310 3.59 25.48 -0.22
N ASP A 311 3.66 26.65 -0.85
CA ASP A 311 3.35 27.94 -0.24
C ASP A 311 1.86 28.14 0.14
N ASP A 312 0.97 27.28 -0.41
CA ASP A 312 -0.44 27.24 -0.01
C ASP A 312 -0.69 26.52 1.33
N ILE A 313 0.28 25.75 1.82
CA ILE A 313 0.24 25.04 3.11
C ILE A 313 1.29 25.59 4.06
N SER A 314 2.56 25.56 3.67
CA SER A 314 3.69 26.05 4.45
C SER A 314 3.94 27.53 4.20
N THR A 315 4.50 28.22 5.21
CA THR A 315 4.93 29.61 5.04
C THR A 315 6.08 29.70 4.04
N ALA A 316 6.07 30.69 3.17
CA ALA A 316 7.15 30.91 2.20
C ALA A 316 8.52 30.92 2.88
N GLY A 317 9.48 30.23 2.27
CA GLY A 317 10.83 30.11 2.84
C GLY A 317 11.00 28.96 3.85
N HIS A 318 9.99 28.14 4.06
CA HIS A 318 10.03 26.96 4.93
C HIS A 318 9.69 25.68 4.16
N TYR A 319 10.05 24.54 4.73
CA TYR A 319 9.74 23.23 4.17
C TYR A 319 9.56 22.19 5.28
N VAL A 320 8.87 21.12 4.95
CA VAL A 320 8.62 19.96 5.80
C VAL A 320 9.51 18.82 5.37
N LYS A 321 10.07 18.10 6.32
CA LYS A 321 10.90 16.92 6.08
C LYS A 321 10.56 15.83 7.09
N PHE A 322 10.60 14.56 6.68
CA PHE A 322 10.57 13.43 7.59
C PHE A 322 11.95 13.25 8.24
N ASP A 323 11.97 13.09 9.55
CA ASP A 323 13.20 12.81 10.31
C ASP A 323 13.53 11.32 10.25
N LEU A 324 14.22 10.93 9.19
CA LEU A 324 14.69 9.56 8.99
C LEU A 324 15.85 9.20 9.90
N ASP A 325 16.69 10.18 10.24
CA ASP A 325 17.94 9.97 10.94
C ASP A 325 17.73 9.63 12.42
N SER A 326 16.78 10.28 13.08
CA SER A 326 16.43 9.98 14.48
C SER A 326 15.56 8.74 14.65
N SER A 327 14.88 8.29 13.58
CA SER A 327 13.89 7.23 13.63
C SER A 327 14.32 5.95 12.92
N PHE A 328 14.12 5.88 11.62
CA PHE A 328 14.26 4.63 10.84
C PHE A 328 15.72 4.26 10.53
N LEU A 329 16.57 5.26 10.30
CA LEU A 329 18.00 5.10 10.01
C LEU A 329 18.88 5.26 11.25
N ARG A 330 18.27 5.32 12.43
CA ARG A 330 19.03 5.52 13.67
C ARG A 330 20.09 4.43 13.81
N VAL A 331 21.35 4.88 13.82
CA VAL A 331 22.53 4.04 13.96
C VAL A 331 22.62 3.53 15.40
N GLU A 332 23.29 2.40 15.61
CA GLU A 332 23.56 1.87 16.95
C GLU A 332 24.16 2.94 17.87
N PRO A 333 23.77 2.98 19.18
CA PRO A 333 24.21 4.05 20.09
C PRO A 333 25.72 4.25 20.14
N MET A 334 26.50 3.16 20.11
CA MET A 334 27.97 3.24 20.14
C MET A 334 28.57 3.86 18.87
N GLU A 335 28.07 3.49 17.69
CA GLU A 335 28.52 4.07 16.44
C GLU A 335 28.17 5.57 16.36
N ARG A 336 27.00 5.93 16.88
CA ARG A 336 26.53 7.31 16.94
C ARG A 336 27.40 8.15 17.87
N LEU A 337 27.73 7.63 19.06
CA LEU A 337 28.64 8.30 19.99
C LEU A 337 30.05 8.53 19.38
N LEU A 338 30.57 7.57 18.61
CA LEU A 338 31.84 7.73 17.90
C LEU A 338 31.77 8.84 16.83
N VAL A 339 30.67 8.96 16.12
CA VAL A 339 30.46 10.05 15.15
C VAL A 339 30.39 11.40 15.87
N ILE A 340 29.63 11.49 16.96
CA ILE A 340 29.51 12.71 17.77
C ILE A 340 30.87 13.10 18.38
N GLU A 341 31.62 12.15 18.94
CA GLU A 341 32.98 12.37 19.45
C GLU A 341 33.86 12.95 18.35
N LYS A 342 33.80 12.40 17.14
CA LYS A 342 34.55 12.90 16.00
C LYS A 342 34.13 14.31 15.59
N MET A 343 32.84 14.61 15.56
CA MET A 343 32.32 15.94 15.27
C MET A 343 32.76 16.98 16.30
N LEU A 344 32.72 16.61 17.59
CA LEU A 344 33.24 17.45 18.70
C LEU A 344 34.74 17.68 18.56
N SER A 345 35.52 16.63 18.26
CA SER A 345 37.00 16.73 18.13
C SER A 345 37.39 17.60 16.93
N LEU A 346 36.56 17.69 15.89
CA LEU A 346 36.77 18.54 14.72
C LEU A 346 36.20 19.97 14.89
N GLY A 347 35.54 20.26 16.02
CA GLY A 347 34.91 21.55 16.28
C GLY A 347 33.70 21.85 15.39
N LEU A 348 33.07 20.81 14.80
CA LEU A 348 31.91 20.94 13.93
C LEU A 348 30.62 21.17 14.70
N ILE A 349 30.55 20.69 15.94
CA ILE A 349 29.40 20.84 16.84
C ILE A 349 29.90 21.25 18.24
N THR A 350 29.03 21.90 19.00
CA THR A 350 29.25 22.19 20.42
C THR A 350 28.78 21.04 21.30
N ILE A 351 29.23 21.03 22.57
CA ILE A 351 28.78 20.02 23.57
C ILE A 351 27.26 20.11 23.75
N GLU A 352 26.68 21.31 23.76
CA GLU A 352 25.24 21.53 23.88
C GLU A 352 24.49 20.94 22.68
N GLN A 353 24.99 21.14 21.45
CA GLN A 353 24.43 20.52 20.26
C GLN A 353 24.54 19.00 20.29
N ALA A 354 25.66 18.47 20.76
CA ALA A 354 25.85 17.02 20.93
C ALA A 354 24.86 16.43 21.95
N MET A 355 24.63 17.10 23.06
CA MET A 355 23.63 16.71 24.05
C MET A 355 22.19 16.75 23.47
N GLN A 356 21.88 17.77 22.72
CA GLN A 356 20.58 17.92 22.05
C GLN A 356 20.35 16.81 20.99
N MET A 357 21.39 16.38 20.28
CA MET A 357 21.32 15.26 19.33
C MET A 357 21.01 13.92 19.99
N GLU A 358 21.33 13.78 21.30
CA GLU A 358 21.09 12.58 22.08
C GLU A 358 19.90 12.71 23.07
N ASP A 359 19.10 13.78 22.95
CA ASP A 359 18.00 14.09 23.88
C ASP A 359 18.43 14.19 25.35
N LEU A 360 19.69 14.56 25.58
CA LEU A 360 20.24 14.73 26.92
C LEU A 360 20.04 16.19 27.38
N THR A 361 19.49 16.35 28.58
CA THR A 361 19.46 17.67 29.24
C THR A 361 20.85 17.99 29.84
N PRO A 362 21.35 19.24 29.67
CA PRO A 362 22.58 19.65 30.31
C PRO A 362 22.51 19.44 31.83
N ASN A 363 23.55 18.80 32.42
CA ASN A 363 23.64 18.64 33.85
C ASN A 363 23.64 20.04 34.49
N GLY A 364 22.55 20.45 35.11
CA GLY A 364 22.43 21.75 35.82
C GLY A 364 21.09 22.46 35.73
N SER A 365 20.10 21.92 35.01
CA SER A 365 18.71 22.49 35.02
C SER A 365 17.79 21.68 35.95
N GLU A 366 18.20 21.44 37.19
CA GLU A 366 17.27 21.22 38.29
C GLU A 366 16.90 22.59 38.84
N GLY A 367 15.69 23.08 38.44
CA GLY A 367 15.14 24.31 38.93
C GLY A 367 13.62 24.30 38.72
#